data_75a06216a7b3ec33d319f65e923e70cb
#
_entry.id   75a06216a7b3ec33d319f65e923e70cb
#
_cell.length_a   1.000
_cell.length_b   1.000
_cell.length_c   1.000
_cell.angle_alpha   90.00
_cell.angle_beta   90.00
_cell.angle_gamma   90.00
#
_symmetry.space_group_name_H-M   'P 1'
#
loop_
_entity.id
_entity.type
_entity.pdbx_description
1 polymer ?
#
loop_
_entity_poly.entity_id
_entity_poly.type
_entity_poly.pdbx_seq_one_letter_code
_entity_poly.pdbx_strand_id
1 'polypeptide(L)'
;YLAIKRRIQPGDKLAGRHGNKGVISVIMPVEDMPFDENGEPVDIVLNPLGVPSRMNVGQLMETHLGWASKELGKKIGQLVNNASNLVETKKFVDKVYSATGRPEDLSKLTDKEFRELCENLQSGVPMATPVFDGASEKEIKSMLELADLPLSGQTTLYDGRTGDAFERPVTIGYMYILKLNHLIEDKMHARSCLLYTSPSPRD
;
A
#
# COMPACT_ATOMS: atom_id res chain seq x y z
N TYR A 1 23.35 1.33 24.13
CA TYR A 1 22.49 1.75 23.04
C TYR A 1 21.09 1.98 23.58
N LEU A 2 20.42 3.06 23.12
CA LEU A 2 19.04 3.39 23.45
C LEU A 2 18.17 3.19 22.19
N ALA A 3 17.03 2.55 22.36
CA ALA A 3 16.01 2.42 21.31
C ALA A 3 14.72 3.09 21.80
N ILE A 4 14.20 4.04 21.03
CA ILE A 4 12.98 4.77 21.34
C ILE A 4 11.96 4.48 20.26
N LYS A 5 10.77 3.99 20.64
CA LYS A 5 9.65 3.78 19.75
C LYS A 5 8.75 5.03 19.79
N ARG A 6 8.72 5.76 18.68
CA ARG A 6 7.87 6.95 18.52
C ARG A 6 6.66 6.64 17.63
N ARG A 7 5.48 7.05 18.07
CA ARG A 7 4.26 6.97 17.26
C ARG A 7 4.25 8.07 16.20
N ILE A 8 3.59 7.78 15.08
CA ILE A 8 3.30 8.78 14.06
C ILE A 8 2.36 9.83 14.64
N GLN A 9 2.66 11.10 14.39
CA GLN A 9 1.83 12.23 14.81
C GLN A 9 1.73 13.27 13.68
N PRO A 10 0.72 14.16 13.71
CA PRO A 10 0.61 15.24 12.74
C PRO A 10 1.89 16.07 12.68
N GLY A 11 2.34 16.39 11.47
CA GLY A 11 3.60 17.08 11.22
C GLY A 11 4.78 16.17 10.85
N ASP A 12 4.71 14.88 11.13
CA ASP A 12 5.72 13.91 10.70
C ASP A 12 5.70 13.75 9.17
N LYS A 13 6.88 13.55 8.59
CA LYS A 13 7.04 13.44 7.15
C LYS A 13 7.07 11.98 6.70
N LEU A 14 6.21 11.67 5.75
CA LEU A 14 6.15 10.38 5.07
C LEU A 14 6.56 10.54 3.60
N ALA A 15 7.06 9.47 3.01
CA ALA A 15 7.36 9.43 1.59
C ALA A 15 7.17 8.02 1.02
N GLY A 16 6.80 7.95 -0.25
CA GLY A 16 6.90 6.74 -1.06
C GLY A 16 8.27 6.66 -1.77
N ARG A 17 8.37 5.74 -2.72
CA ARG A 17 9.58 5.49 -3.51
C ARG A 17 9.67 6.30 -4.82
N HIS A 18 8.73 7.19 -5.09
CA HIS A 18 8.58 7.92 -6.36
C HIS A 18 8.75 9.44 -6.21
N GLY A 19 9.47 9.90 -5.19
CA GLY A 19 9.60 11.32 -4.89
C GLY A 19 8.32 11.96 -4.31
N ASN A 20 7.32 11.17 -4.00
CA ASN A 20 6.06 11.56 -3.38
C ASN A 20 6.24 11.69 -1.87
N LYS A 21 6.62 12.86 -1.42
CA LYS A 21 6.78 13.22 -0.01
C LYS A 21 5.60 14.06 0.47
N GLY A 22 5.24 13.89 1.71
CA GLY A 22 4.17 14.66 2.32
C GLY A 22 4.27 14.69 3.84
N VAL A 23 3.60 15.64 4.43
CA VAL A 23 3.51 15.81 5.88
C VAL A 23 2.11 15.37 6.30
N ILE A 24 2.02 14.65 7.41
CA ILE A 24 0.75 14.24 7.99
C ILE A 24 0.02 15.48 8.48
N SER A 25 -1.17 15.74 7.93
CA SER A 25 -2.00 16.88 8.31
C SER A 25 -2.89 16.55 9.52
N VAL A 26 -3.47 15.37 9.53
CA VAL A 26 -4.40 14.93 10.58
C VAL A 26 -4.37 13.42 10.72
N ILE A 27 -4.59 12.93 11.91
CA ILE A 27 -4.85 11.52 12.19
C ILE A 27 -6.32 11.41 12.61
N MET A 28 -7.08 10.64 11.84
CA MET A 28 -8.50 10.44 12.05
C MET A 28 -8.78 9.10 12.72
N PRO A 29 -9.88 8.99 13.49
CA PRO A 29 -10.38 7.69 13.95
C PRO A 29 -10.67 6.75 12.77
N VAL A 30 -10.52 5.46 12.98
CA VAL A 30 -10.75 4.45 11.93
C VAL A 30 -12.18 4.49 11.39
N GLU A 31 -13.14 4.81 12.25
CA GLU A 31 -14.57 4.91 11.92
C GLU A 31 -14.87 6.04 10.93
N ASP A 32 -14.06 7.09 10.91
CA ASP A 32 -14.22 8.25 10.02
C ASP A 32 -13.50 8.10 8.68
N MET A 33 -12.67 7.06 8.54
CA MET A 33 -11.94 6.80 7.30
C MET A 33 -12.86 6.20 6.23
N PRO A 34 -12.62 6.50 4.94
CA PRO A 34 -13.31 5.85 3.86
C PRO A 34 -13.13 4.32 3.91
N PHE A 35 -14.14 3.59 3.52
CA PHE A 35 -14.14 2.13 3.52
C PHE A 35 -14.67 1.56 2.21
N ASP A 36 -14.30 0.32 1.91
CA ASP A 36 -14.73 -0.42 0.74
C ASP A 36 -16.08 -1.12 0.96
N GLU A 37 -16.56 -1.84 -0.05
CA GLU A 37 -17.79 -2.62 0.01
C GLU A 37 -17.75 -3.74 1.07
N ASN A 38 -16.57 -4.20 1.44
CA ASN A 38 -16.37 -5.22 2.47
C ASN A 38 -16.30 -4.63 3.89
N GLY A 39 -16.34 -3.32 4.02
CA GLY A 39 -16.18 -2.62 5.29
C GLY A 39 -14.73 -2.45 5.74
N GLU A 40 -13.75 -2.75 4.88
CA GLU A 40 -12.33 -2.52 5.19
C GLU A 40 -12.00 -1.03 5.03
N PRO A 41 -11.55 -0.31 6.09
CA PRO A 41 -11.18 1.08 5.99
C PRO A 41 -9.82 1.24 5.32
N VAL A 42 -9.60 2.38 4.65
CA VAL A 42 -8.29 2.75 4.14
C VAL A 42 -7.41 3.28 5.27
N ASP A 43 -6.10 3.00 5.19
CA ASP A 43 -5.13 3.43 6.20
C ASP A 43 -4.65 4.87 5.97
N ILE A 44 -4.51 5.28 4.72
CA ILE A 44 -3.98 6.59 4.32
C ILE A 44 -4.79 7.14 3.15
N VAL A 45 -5.13 8.42 3.25
CA VAL A 45 -5.70 9.21 2.15
C VAL A 45 -4.65 10.20 1.66
N LEU A 46 -4.35 10.15 0.37
CA LEU A 46 -3.37 11.01 -0.27
C LEU A 46 -4.07 12.06 -1.15
N ASN A 47 -3.47 13.25 -1.21
CA ASN A 47 -3.97 14.30 -2.11
C ASN A 47 -3.65 13.95 -3.57
N PRO A 48 -4.64 13.80 -4.45
CA PRO A 48 -4.43 13.45 -5.85
C PRO A 48 -3.70 14.53 -6.66
N LEU A 49 -3.72 15.79 -6.23
CA LEU A 49 -3.03 16.89 -6.89
C LEU A 49 -1.50 16.73 -6.91
N GLY A 50 -0.95 15.92 -6.03
CA GLY A 50 0.48 15.60 -6.00
C GLY A 50 0.98 14.73 -7.15
N VAL A 51 0.08 14.13 -7.94
CA VAL A 51 0.43 13.25 -9.07
C VAL A 51 0.56 14.01 -10.40
N PRO A 52 -0.46 14.75 -10.89
CA PRO A 52 -0.38 15.38 -12.21
C PRO A 52 0.71 16.43 -12.30
N SER A 53 0.88 17.26 -11.26
CA SER A 53 1.86 18.35 -11.23
C SER A 53 3.31 17.86 -11.20
N ARG A 54 3.56 16.68 -10.65
CA ARG A 54 4.92 16.12 -10.46
C ARG A 54 5.26 15.03 -11.45
N MET A 55 4.32 14.62 -12.30
CA MET A 55 4.50 13.61 -13.36
C MET A 55 5.07 12.27 -12.86
N ASN A 56 4.86 11.91 -11.59
CA ASN A 56 5.33 10.67 -10.98
C ASN A 56 4.26 9.57 -11.06
N VAL A 57 3.90 9.19 -12.26
CA VAL A 57 2.85 8.19 -12.54
C VAL A 57 3.22 6.79 -12.00
N GLY A 58 4.50 6.51 -11.79
CA GLY A 58 4.97 5.24 -11.23
C GLY A 58 4.32 4.88 -9.90
N GLN A 59 3.92 5.86 -9.08
CA GLN A 59 3.20 5.60 -7.84
C GLN A 59 1.81 4.99 -8.06
N LEU A 60 1.11 5.35 -9.14
CA LEU A 60 -0.17 4.74 -9.50
C LEU A 60 0.01 3.29 -9.94
N MET A 61 1.05 3.03 -10.74
CA MET A 61 1.39 1.68 -11.17
C MET A 61 1.76 0.78 -9.98
N GLU A 62 2.53 1.29 -9.02
CA GLU A 62 2.82 0.59 -7.77
C GLU A 62 1.55 0.27 -6.98
N THR A 63 0.64 1.23 -6.86
CA THR A 63 -0.62 1.06 -6.14
C THR A 63 -1.49 -0.02 -6.78
N HIS A 64 -1.62 -0.03 -8.10
CA HIS A 64 -2.38 -1.04 -8.82
C HIS A 64 -1.76 -2.43 -8.67
N LEU A 65 -0.45 -2.54 -8.83
CA LEU A 65 0.25 -3.80 -8.67
C LEU A 65 0.18 -4.32 -7.23
N GLY A 66 0.29 -3.44 -6.26
CA GLY A 66 0.13 -3.79 -4.84
C GLY A 66 -1.27 -4.31 -4.52
N TRP A 67 -2.31 -3.73 -5.11
CA TRP A 67 -3.68 -4.22 -4.96
C TRP A 67 -3.85 -5.61 -5.58
N ALA A 68 -3.38 -5.80 -6.81
CA ALA A 68 -3.37 -7.12 -7.45
C ALA A 68 -2.61 -8.16 -6.62
N SER A 69 -1.44 -7.82 -6.11
CA SER A 69 -0.63 -8.69 -5.25
C SER A 69 -1.37 -9.16 -4.00
N LYS A 70 -2.06 -8.24 -3.33
CA LYS A 70 -2.83 -8.55 -2.11
C LYS A 70 -4.01 -9.46 -2.39
N GLU A 71 -4.79 -9.16 -3.44
CA GLU A 71 -5.96 -9.96 -3.79
C GLU A 71 -5.58 -11.34 -4.34
N LEU A 72 -4.49 -11.46 -5.09
CA LEU A 72 -3.96 -12.77 -5.50
C LEU A 72 -3.57 -13.62 -4.28
N GLY A 73 -2.96 -13.02 -3.27
CA GLY A 73 -2.65 -13.70 -2.02
C GLY A 73 -3.91 -14.20 -1.31
N LYS A 74 -4.96 -13.38 -1.21
CA LYS A 74 -6.25 -13.80 -0.64
C LYS A 74 -6.87 -14.98 -1.40
N LYS A 75 -6.84 -14.95 -2.74
CA LYS A 75 -7.32 -16.04 -3.59
C LYS A 75 -6.55 -17.34 -3.35
N ILE A 76 -5.22 -17.28 -3.31
CA ILE A 76 -4.38 -18.44 -3.01
C ILE A 76 -4.76 -19.03 -1.63
N GLY A 77 -4.92 -18.17 -0.62
CA GLY A 77 -5.37 -18.59 0.70
C GLY A 77 -6.73 -19.29 0.71
N GLN A 78 -7.70 -18.78 -0.05
CA GLN A 78 -9.02 -19.40 -0.18
C GLN A 78 -8.94 -20.77 -0.88
N LEU A 79 -8.13 -20.90 -1.94
CA LEU A 79 -7.95 -22.15 -2.66
C LEU A 79 -7.27 -23.22 -1.78
N VAL A 80 -6.32 -22.84 -0.95
CA VAL A 80 -5.64 -23.75 -0.02
C VAL A 80 -6.58 -24.20 1.10
N ASN A 81 -7.37 -23.29 1.66
CA ASN A 81 -8.30 -23.61 2.75
C ASN A 81 -9.47 -24.50 2.30
N ASN A 82 -9.88 -24.39 1.05
CA ASN A 82 -10.97 -25.21 0.48
C ASN A 82 -10.55 -26.66 0.16
N ALA A 83 -9.34 -27.07 0.57
CA ALA A 83 -8.82 -28.46 0.67
C ALA A 83 -9.00 -29.42 -0.53
N SER A 84 -9.78 -29.08 -1.54
CA SER A 84 -10.24 -30.06 -2.52
C SER A 84 -9.38 -30.18 -3.78
N ASN A 85 -8.50 -29.22 -4.10
CA ASN A 85 -7.79 -29.26 -5.38
C ASN A 85 -6.37 -28.61 -5.33
N LEU A 86 -5.42 -29.32 -4.72
CA LEU A 86 -4.00 -28.95 -4.83
C LEU A 86 -3.55 -28.76 -6.28
N VAL A 87 -4.15 -29.50 -7.20
CA VAL A 87 -3.84 -29.43 -8.64
C VAL A 87 -4.33 -28.09 -9.24
N GLU A 88 -5.51 -27.62 -8.86
CA GLU A 88 -6.01 -26.31 -9.32
C GLU A 88 -5.21 -25.17 -8.73
N THR A 89 -4.86 -25.27 -7.44
CA THR A 89 -4.01 -24.29 -6.77
C THR A 89 -2.63 -24.23 -7.43
N LYS A 90 -2.01 -25.39 -7.75
CA LYS A 90 -0.75 -25.43 -8.49
C LYS A 90 -0.85 -24.76 -9.85
N LYS A 91 -1.91 -25.04 -10.62
CA LYS A 91 -2.15 -24.40 -11.92
C LYS A 91 -2.34 -22.88 -11.80
N PHE A 92 -3.05 -22.44 -10.76
CA PHE A 92 -3.26 -21.00 -10.54
C PHE A 92 -1.97 -20.29 -10.17
N VAL A 93 -1.18 -20.84 -9.24
CA VAL A 93 0.11 -20.28 -8.83
C VAL A 93 1.09 -20.27 -10.02
N ASP A 94 1.14 -21.35 -10.78
CA ASP A 94 1.95 -21.44 -12.00
C ASP A 94 1.55 -20.37 -13.03
N LYS A 95 0.27 -20.13 -13.21
CA LYS A 95 -0.25 -19.06 -14.07
C LYS A 95 0.17 -17.67 -13.59
N VAL A 96 0.16 -17.42 -12.27
CA VAL A 96 0.60 -16.16 -11.67
C VAL A 96 2.10 -15.95 -11.92
N TYR A 97 2.92 -16.97 -11.70
CA TYR A 97 4.38 -16.88 -11.93
C TYR A 97 4.71 -16.78 -13.43
N SER A 98 3.96 -17.46 -14.30
CA SER A 98 4.18 -17.40 -15.75
C SER A 98 3.83 -16.03 -16.34
N ALA A 99 2.86 -15.33 -15.76
CA ALA A 99 2.46 -14.00 -16.22
C ALA A 99 3.55 -12.93 -16.03
N THR A 100 4.54 -13.18 -15.16
CA THR A 100 5.70 -12.29 -14.96
C THR A 100 6.83 -12.49 -15.99
N GLY A 101 6.66 -13.41 -16.95
CA GLY A 101 7.67 -13.70 -17.98
C GLY A 101 8.89 -14.48 -17.49
N ARG A 102 8.94 -14.84 -16.23
CA ARG A 102 10.00 -15.69 -15.62
C ARG A 102 9.34 -16.85 -14.90
N PRO A 103 8.92 -17.90 -15.63
CA PRO A 103 8.28 -19.05 -15.02
C PRO A 103 9.26 -19.74 -14.07
N GLU A 104 8.88 -19.87 -12.82
CA GLU A 104 9.57 -20.74 -11.87
C GLU A 104 9.03 -22.16 -12.01
N ASP A 105 9.92 -23.13 -11.94
CA ASP A 105 9.58 -24.54 -12.11
C ASP A 105 9.01 -25.11 -10.79
N LEU A 106 7.71 -24.91 -10.59
CA LEU A 106 6.98 -25.39 -9.40
C LEU A 106 6.83 -26.93 -9.37
N SER A 107 7.15 -27.60 -10.49
CA SER A 107 7.01 -29.07 -10.58
C SER A 107 8.01 -29.83 -9.69
N LYS A 108 9.08 -29.16 -9.26
CA LYS A 108 10.12 -29.73 -8.39
C LYS A 108 9.76 -29.71 -6.91
N LEU A 109 8.72 -28.98 -6.53
CA LEU A 109 8.33 -28.84 -5.13
C LEU A 109 7.49 -30.04 -4.69
N THR A 110 7.81 -30.56 -3.51
CA THR A 110 6.97 -31.55 -2.84
C THR A 110 5.65 -30.90 -2.38
N ASP A 111 4.59 -31.69 -2.20
CA ASP A 111 3.29 -31.16 -1.76
C ASP A 111 3.34 -30.43 -0.42
N LYS A 112 4.28 -30.80 0.44
CA LYS A 112 4.52 -30.12 1.73
C LYS A 112 5.13 -28.74 1.52
N GLU A 113 6.21 -28.66 0.74
CA GLU A 113 6.88 -27.39 0.41
C GLU A 113 5.95 -26.44 -0.37
N PHE A 114 5.10 -26.99 -1.23
CA PHE A 114 4.11 -26.20 -1.95
C PHE A 114 3.05 -25.60 -0.99
N ARG A 115 2.60 -26.35 0.01
CA ARG A 115 1.69 -25.80 1.04
C ARG A 115 2.34 -24.68 1.84
N GLU A 116 3.57 -24.87 2.30
CA GLU A 116 4.34 -23.83 2.99
C GLU A 116 4.52 -22.57 2.12
N LEU A 117 4.79 -22.75 0.83
CA LEU A 117 4.82 -21.64 -0.13
C LEU A 117 3.48 -20.90 -0.20
N CYS A 118 2.38 -21.63 -0.33
CA CYS A 118 1.04 -21.03 -0.39
C CYS A 118 0.68 -20.32 0.91
N GLU A 119 1.04 -20.84 2.07
CA GLU A 119 0.85 -20.18 3.36
C GLU A 119 1.60 -18.83 3.42
N ASN A 120 2.83 -18.80 2.92
CA ASN A 120 3.61 -17.56 2.83
C ASN A 120 3.01 -16.55 1.84
N LEU A 121 2.36 -17.02 0.77
CA LEU A 121 1.74 -16.17 -0.25
C LEU A 121 0.36 -15.63 0.16
N GLN A 122 -0.28 -16.15 1.20
CA GLN A 122 -1.61 -15.69 1.65
C GLN A 122 -1.64 -14.21 2.04
N SER A 123 -0.55 -13.68 2.58
CA SER A 123 -0.44 -12.27 2.95
C SER A 123 -0.30 -11.32 1.75
N GLY A 124 0.03 -11.85 0.60
CA GLY A 124 0.24 -11.16 -0.68
C GLY A 124 1.37 -11.79 -1.46
N VAL A 125 1.26 -11.79 -2.78
CA VAL A 125 2.30 -12.31 -3.68
C VAL A 125 3.42 -11.26 -3.80
N PRO A 126 4.66 -11.54 -3.37
CA PRO A 126 5.74 -10.58 -3.51
C PRO A 126 6.12 -10.41 -4.99
N MET A 127 6.24 -9.18 -5.44
CA MET A 127 6.63 -8.86 -6.82
C MET A 127 7.88 -7.99 -6.81
N ALA A 128 8.91 -8.43 -7.53
CA ALA A 128 10.15 -7.69 -7.70
C ALA A 128 10.09 -6.88 -9.00
N THR A 129 10.26 -5.57 -8.89
CA THR A 129 10.32 -4.65 -10.02
C THR A 129 11.63 -3.87 -9.97
N PRO A 130 12.73 -4.41 -10.54
CA PRO A 130 14.01 -3.70 -10.62
C PRO A 130 13.87 -2.37 -11.37
N VAL A 131 14.73 -1.41 -11.06
CA VAL A 131 14.63 -0.03 -11.59
C VAL A 131 14.62 0.03 -13.12
N PHE A 132 15.41 -0.83 -13.80
CA PHE A 132 15.53 -0.84 -15.27
C PHE A 132 14.78 -2.00 -15.93
N ASP A 133 14.12 -2.86 -15.18
CA ASP A 133 13.35 -4.01 -15.65
C ASP A 133 12.04 -4.10 -14.86
N GLY A 134 11.32 -3.00 -14.88
CA GLY A 134 10.02 -2.87 -14.18
C GLY A 134 8.88 -3.53 -14.96
N ALA A 135 7.76 -3.73 -14.28
CA ALA A 135 6.56 -4.26 -14.88
C ALA A 135 5.97 -3.29 -15.93
N SER A 136 5.62 -3.81 -17.09
CA SER A 136 4.91 -3.05 -18.12
C SER A 136 3.43 -2.87 -17.75
N GLU A 137 2.76 -1.87 -18.37
CA GLU A 137 1.33 -1.66 -18.18
C GLU A 137 0.49 -2.90 -18.51
N LYS A 138 0.90 -3.66 -19.53
CA LYS A 138 0.22 -4.90 -19.94
C LYS A 138 0.31 -5.99 -18.87
N GLU A 139 1.46 -6.13 -18.26
CA GLU A 139 1.68 -7.12 -17.18
C GLU A 139 0.87 -6.76 -15.94
N ILE A 140 0.82 -5.46 -15.58
CA ILE A 140 0.00 -4.99 -14.46
C ILE A 140 -1.49 -5.25 -14.73
N LYS A 141 -1.99 -4.98 -15.93
CA LYS A 141 -3.37 -5.28 -16.32
C LYS A 141 -3.66 -6.78 -16.26
N SER A 142 -2.74 -7.62 -16.73
CA SER A 142 -2.89 -9.07 -16.64
C SER A 142 -2.97 -9.55 -15.18
N MET A 143 -2.20 -8.95 -14.29
CA MET A 143 -2.27 -9.25 -12.86
C MET A 143 -3.59 -8.81 -12.23
N LEU A 144 -4.13 -7.65 -12.61
CA LEU A 144 -5.45 -7.20 -12.17
C LEU A 144 -6.56 -8.15 -12.66
N GLU A 145 -6.49 -8.62 -13.89
CA GLU A 145 -7.44 -9.62 -14.43
C GLU A 145 -7.37 -10.94 -13.66
N LEU A 146 -6.17 -11.45 -13.38
CA LEU A 146 -5.99 -12.67 -12.59
C LEU A 146 -6.52 -12.53 -11.16
N ALA A 147 -6.49 -11.33 -10.62
CA ALA A 147 -7.03 -11.00 -9.30
C ALA A 147 -8.55 -10.73 -9.30
N ASP A 148 -9.22 -10.75 -10.48
CA ASP A 148 -10.61 -10.34 -10.70
C ASP A 148 -10.89 -8.89 -10.24
N LEU A 149 -9.93 -8.01 -10.46
CA LEU A 149 -10.02 -6.60 -10.14
C LEU A 149 -10.33 -5.75 -11.38
N PRO A 150 -10.95 -4.57 -11.21
CA PRO A 150 -11.16 -3.65 -12.30
C PRO A 150 -9.84 -3.22 -12.94
N LEU A 151 -9.77 -3.22 -14.27
CA LEU A 151 -8.58 -2.80 -15.01
C LEU A 151 -8.22 -1.32 -14.81
N SER A 152 -9.21 -0.52 -14.39
CA SER A 152 -9.01 0.89 -14.05
C SER A 152 -8.25 1.10 -12.74
N GLY A 153 -8.17 0.07 -11.88
CA GLY A 153 -7.60 0.17 -10.54
C GLY A 153 -8.42 1.05 -9.59
N GLN A 154 -9.70 1.28 -9.91
CA GLN A 154 -10.61 2.13 -9.16
C GLN A 154 -11.79 1.31 -8.64
N THR A 155 -12.28 1.67 -7.46
CA THR A 155 -13.47 1.09 -6.87
C THR A 155 -14.33 2.15 -6.21
N THR A 156 -15.57 1.81 -5.90
CA THR A 156 -16.45 2.67 -5.13
C THR A 156 -16.08 2.57 -3.66
N LEU A 157 -15.83 3.71 -3.05
CA LEU A 157 -15.62 3.83 -1.61
C LEU A 157 -16.79 4.57 -0.98
N TYR A 158 -16.96 4.36 0.31
CA TYR A 158 -17.99 5.00 1.14
C TYR A 158 -17.35 5.91 2.16
N ASP A 159 -17.99 7.05 2.43
CA ASP A 159 -17.55 7.98 3.47
C ASP A 159 -17.80 7.36 4.86
N GLY A 160 -16.78 7.29 5.69
CA GLY A 160 -16.89 6.76 7.05
C GLY A 160 -17.77 7.60 7.98
N ARG A 161 -17.99 8.88 7.68
CA ARG A 161 -18.82 9.77 8.51
C ARG A 161 -20.30 9.71 8.16
N THR A 162 -20.64 9.69 6.87
CA THR A 162 -22.01 9.73 6.39
C THR A 162 -22.54 8.37 5.98
N GLY A 163 -21.64 7.47 5.57
CA GLY A 163 -21.99 6.16 5.00
C GLY A 163 -22.39 6.23 3.52
N ASP A 164 -22.36 7.42 2.91
CA ASP A 164 -22.70 7.60 1.50
C ASP A 164 -21.54 7.20 0.58
N ALA A 165 -21.88 6.67 -0.59
CA ALA A 165 -20.89 6.38 -1.61
C ALA A 165 -20.34 7.66 -2.23
N PHE A 166 -19.04 7.68 -2.54
CA PHE A 166 -18.45 8.78 -3.30
C PHE A 166 -19.03 8.83 -4.73
N GLU A 167 -19.24 10.02 -5.24
CA GLU A 167 -19.81 10.23 -6.59
C GLU A 167 -18.96 9.62 -7.71
N ARG A 168 -17.65 9.51 -7.49
CA ARG A 168 -16.71 8.97 -8.47
C ARG A 168 -15.92 7.81 -7.88
N PRO A 169 -15.59 6.80 -8.70
CA PRO A 169 -14.73 5.72 -8.27
C PRO A 169 -13.35 6.28 -7.89
N VAL A 170 -12.75 5.71 -6.85
CA VAL A 170 -11.49 6.14 -6.25
C VAL A 170 -10.40 5.12 -6.56
N THR A 171 -9.21 5.61 -6.91
CA THR A 171 -8.02 4.76 -7.04
C THR A 171 -7.59 4.28 -5.66
N ILE A 172 -7.55 2.97 -5.49
CA ILE A 172 -7.18 2.30 -4.24
C ILE A 172 -6.11 1.24 -4.51
N GLY A 173 -5.35 0.90 -3.50
CA GLY A 173 -4.35 -0.15 -3.57
C GLY A 173 -3.35 -0.08 -2.44
N TYR A 174 -2.26 -0.80 -2.56
CA TYR A 174 -1.21 -0.90 -1.57
C TYR A 174 0.06 -0.27 -2.10
N MET A 175 0.66 0.61 -1.30
CA MET A 175 1.88 1.33 -1.63
C MET A 175 2.87 1.21 -0.49
N TYR A 176 4.16 1.18 -0.81
CA TYR A 176 5.23 1.19 0.18
C TYR A 176 5.49 2.61 0.68
N ILE A 177 5.24 2.86 1.96
CA ILE A 177 5.40 4.16 2.61
C ILE A 177 6.51 4.09 3.66
N LEU A 178 7.39 5.09 3.64
CA LEU A 178 8.49 5.24 4.57
C LEU A 178 8.25 6.46 5.48
N LYS A 179 8.47 6.27 6.78
CA LYS A 179 8.59 7.37 7.74
C LYS A 179 10.00 7.96 7.62
N LEU A 180 10.09 9.23 7.28
CA LEU A 180 11.37 9.92 7.17
C LEU A 180 11.85 10.41 8.54
N ASN A 181 13.17 10.56 8.68
CA ASN A 181 13.79 11.09 9.91
C ASN A 181 13.62 12.62 10.05
N HIS A 182 12.44 13.14 9.68
CA HIS A 182 12.01 14.52 9.83
C HIS A 182 10.80 14.56 10.74
N LEU A 183 10.99 14.12 12.00
CA LEU A 183 9.94 14.05 12.99
C LEU A 183 9.66 15.44 13.56
N ILE A 184 8.39 15.79 13.72
CA ILE A 184 7.99 17.08 14.27
C ILE A 184 8.51 17.30 15.68
N GLU A 185 8.57 16.24 16.47
CA GLU A 185 9.04 16.27 17.86
C GLU A 185 10.49 16.74 17.97
N ASP A 186 11.35 16.37 17.02
CA ASP A 186 12.75 16.80 16.98
C ASP A 186 12.94 18.24 16.49
N LYS A 187 11.91 18.82 15.88
CA LYS A 187 11.91 20.20 15.33
C LYS A 187 11.19 21.19 16.23
N MET A 188 10.46 20.71 17.21
CA MET A 188 9.74 21.54 18.15
C MET A 188 10.74 22.26 19.04
N HIS A 189 10.71 23.59 19.00
CA HIS A 189 11.54 24.46 19.84
C HIS A 189 10.65 25.35 20.67
N ALA A 190 10.85 25.32 21.98
CA ALA A 190 10.23 26.23 22.90
C ALA A 190 11.29 26.93 23.73
N ARG A 191 11.20 28.23 23.84
CA ARG A 191 12.04 29.04 24.73
C ARG A 191 11.18 29.59 25.87
N SER A 192 11.55 29.26 27.10
CA SER A 192 10.88 29.85 28.25
C SER A 192 11.25 31.34 28.38
N CYS A 193 10.38 32.05 28.76
CA CYS A 193 10.02 33.39 29.12
C CYS A 193 11.11 34.39 29.61
N LEU A 194 12.31 34.34 29.12
CA LEU A 194 13.27 35.46 29.34
C LEU A 194 12.80 36.77 28.69
N LEU A 195 11.90 36.70 27.72
CA LEU A 195 11.30 37.88 27.05
C LEU A 195 10.34 38.67 27.94
N TYR A 196 9.80 38.09 29.03
CA TYR A 196 8.95 38.79 29.97
C TYR A 196 9.75 39.48 31.12
N THR A 197 10.98 39.09 31.30
CA THR A 197 11.81 39.57 32.43
C THR A 197 13.01 40.39 32.02
N SER A 198 13.42 40.36 30.74
CA SER A 198 14.48 41.22 30.22
C SER A 198 13.88 42.34 29.35
N PRO A 199 14.27 43.61 29.58
CA PRO A 199 13.85 44.71 28.73
C PRO A 199 14.26 44.45 27.27
N SER A 200 13.34 44.74 26.35
CA SER A 200 13.62 44.64 24.93
C SER A 200 14.73 45.60 24.58
N PRO A 201 15.70 45.24 23.75
CA PRO A 201 16.72 46.19 23.27
C PRO A 201 16.17 47.35 22.44
N ARG A 202 14.83 47.36 22.23
CA ARG A 202 14.12 48.41 21.47
C ARG A 202 13.22 49.29 22.34
N ASP A 203 13.14 49.03 23.65
CA ASP A 203 12.56 49.89 24.63
C ASP A 203 13.69 50.76 25.29
#